data_0d583889d308e2a6e708bd23c9e2b5db
#
_entry.id   0d583889d308e2a6e708bd23c9e2b5db
#
_cell.length_a   1.000
_cell.length_b   1.000
_cell.length_c   1.000
_cell.angle_alpha   90.00
_cell.angle_beta   90.00
_cell.angle_gamma   90.00
#
_symmetry.space_group_name_H-M   'P 1'
#
loop_
_entity.id
_entity.type
_entity.pdbx_description
1 polymer ?
#
loop_
_entity_poly.entity_id
_entity_poly.type
_entity_poly.pdbx_seq_one_letter_code
_entity_poly.pdbx_strand_id
1 'polypeptide(L)'
;MITVIIVISFLLFISAISKSIQDTLDFHFDKSIFSKAKGNWWNPKTSWKNKYDWFPNSKILTWLISNPLVAITDAWHFFGFIRDFSIFSCIPIASGNYWLFLGYPVYRFIFHIFFTWIFIKK
;
A
#
# COMPACT_ATOMS: atom_id res chain seq x y z
N MET A 1 -18.56 11.91 -19.67
CA MET A 1 -18.58 10.43 -19.72
C MET A 1 -17.25 9.84 -20.22
N ILE A 2 -16.76 10.21 -21.39
CA ILE A 2 -15.46 9.72 -21.93
C ILE A 2 -14.29 9.97 -20.99
N THR A 3 -14.18 11.19 -20.44
CA THR A 3 -13.13 11.54 -19.48
C THR A 3 -13.12 10.64 -18.24
N VAL A 4 -14.31 10.32 -17.71
CA VAL A 4 -14.44 9.43 -16.54
C VAL A 4 -13.96 8.02 -16.88
N ILE A 5 -14.30 7.50 -18.05
CA ILE A 5 -13.84 6.18 -18.51
C ILE A 5 -12.32 6.16 -18.65
N ILE A 6 -11.73 7.19 -19.24
CA ILE A 6 -10.25 7.29 -19.38
C ILE A 6 -9.58 7.30 -18.01
N VAL A 7 -10.08 8.11 -17.07
CA VAL A 7 -9.50 8.20 -15.71
C VAL A 7 -9.61 6.86 -14.98
N ILE A 8 -10.77 6.21 -15.03
CA ILE A 8 -10.95 4.89 -14.40
C ILE A 8 -10.04 3.85 -15.04
N SER A 9 -9.95 3.82 -16.37
CA SER A 9 -9.04 2.90 -17.06
C SER A 9 -7.59 3.10 -16.66
N PHE A 10 -7.15 4.35 -16.51
CA PHE A 10 -5.81 4.67 -16.04
C PHE A 10 -5.58 4.21 -14.58
N LEU A 11 -6.54 4.43 -13.69
CA LEU A 11 -6.46 3.96 -12.30
C LEU A 11 -6.38 2.43 -12.21
N LEU A 12 -7.18 1.72 -13.00
CA LEU A 12 -7.11 0.26 -13.06
C LEU A 12 -5.77 -0.23 -13.60
N PHE A 13 -5.20 0.46 -14.58
CA PHE A 13 -3.87 0.15 -15.11
C PHE A 13 -2.79 0.34 -14.03
N ILE A 14 -2.80 1.45 -13.31
CA ILE A 14 -1.88 1.71 -12.18
C ILE A 14 -2.03 0.62 -11.10
N SER A 15 -3.27 0.24 -10.78
CA SER A 15 -3.53 -0.81 -9.81
C SER A 15 -2.97 -2.17 -10.26
N ALA A 16 -3.13 -2.52 -11.52
CA ALA A 16 -2.60 -3.77 -12.09
C ALA A 16 -1.07 -3.83 -12.04
N ILE A 17 -0.39 -2.73 -12.40
CA ILE A 17 1.07 -2.62 -12.28
C ILE A 17 1.50 -2.77 -10.82
N SER A 18 0.84 -2.07 -9.90
CA SER A 18 1.16 -2.11 -8.47
C SER A 18 1.00 -3.52 -7.90
N LYS A 19 -0.06 -4.24 -8.30
CA LYS A 19 -0.26 -5.64 -7.93
C LYS A 19 0.84 -6.54 -8.49
N SER A 20 1.22 -6.36 -9.74
CA SER A 20 2.30 -7.11 -10.38
C SER A 20 3.64 -6.91 -9.66
N ILE A 21 3.94 -5.68 -9.24
CA ILE A 21 5.13 -5.38 -8.45
C ILE A 21 5.08 -6.09 -7.09
N GLN A 22 3.94 -6.04 -6.38
CA GLN A 22 3.80 -6.75 -5.11
C GLN A 22 4.01 -8.25 -5.25
N ASP A 23 3.40 -8.89 -6.24
CA ASP A 23 3.56 -10.34 -6.46
C ASP A 23 5.00 -10.69 -6.83
N THR A 24 5.68 -9.81 -7.57
CA THR A 24 7.10 -9.98 -7.89
C THR A 24 7.96 -9.90 -6.62
N LEU A 25 7.68 -8.96 -5.72
CA LEU A 25 8.38 -8.83 -4.44
C LEU A 25 8.14 -10.03 -3.54
N ASP A 26 6.91 -10.57 -3.52
CA ASP A 26 6.55 -11.71 -2.66
C ASP A 26 7.15 -13.03 -3.13
N PHE A 27 7.10 -13.29 -4.44
CA PHE A 27 7.38 -14.63 -4.95
C PHE A 27 8.62 -14.75 -5.83
N HIS A 28 9.11 -13.63 -6.38
CA HIS A 28 10.15 -13.63 -7.40
C HIS A 28 11.24 -12.58 -7.20
N PHE A 29 11.38 -12.03 -6.00
CA PHE A 29 12.30 -10.92 -5.72
C PHE A 29 13.72 -11.19 -6.23
N ASP A 30 14.31 -12.32 -5.86
CA ASP A 30 15.71 -12.63 -6.16
C ASP A 30 16.01 -12.74 -7.68
N LYS A 31 14.99 -13.01 -8.50
CA LYS A 31 15.08 -13.10 -9.96
C LYS A 31 14.61 -11.84 -10.69
N SER A 32 14.17 -10.83 -9.95
CA SER A 32 13.57 -9.62 -10.50
C SER A 32 14.60 -8.49 -10.69
N ILE A 33 14.20 -7.48 -11.46
CA ILE A 33 14.98 -6.24 -11.59
C ILE A 33 15.15 -5.52 -10.26
N PHE A 34 14.22 -5.72 -9.31
CA PHE A 34 14.24 -5.08 -7.98
C PHE A 34 15.35 -5.62 -7.08
N SER A 35 15.83 -6.84 -7.30
CA SER A 35 16.95 -7.42 -6.54
C SER A 35 18.25 -6.64 -6.69
N LYS A 36 18.39 -5.91 -7.81
CA LYS A 36 19.56 -5.06 -8.11
C LYS A 36 19.41 -3.62 -7.61
N ALA A 37 18.25 -3.26 -7.11
CA ALA A 37 18.00 -1.91 -6.61
C ALA A 37 18.78 -1.67 -5.32
N LYS A 38 19.43 -0.50 -5.26
CA LYS A 38 20.19 -0.10 -4.07
C LYS A 38 19.25 0.22 -2.91
N GLY A 39 19.66 -0.18 -1.72
CA GLY A 39 18.94 0.10 -0.47
C GLY A 39 17.98 -1.00 -0.05
N ASN A 40 17.53 -0.86 1.18
CA ASN A 40 16.70 -1.86 1.85
C ASN A 40 15.21 -1.77 1.50
N TRP A 41 14.78 -0.67 0.90
CA TRP A 41 13.36 -0.37 0.67
C TRP A 41 12.66 -1.39 -0.26
N TRP A 42 13.39 -1.91 -1.25
CA TRP A 42 12.88 -2.89 -2.21
C TRP A 42 12.96 -4.34 -1.73
N ASN A 43 13.82 -4.65 -0.76
CA ASN A 43 14.07 -6.03 -0.34
C ASN A 43 13.04 -6.48 0.70
N PRO A 44 12.07 -7.33 0.35
CA PRO A 44 11.00 -7.75 1.25
C PRO A 44 11.50 -8.55 2.46
N LYS A 45 12.70 -9.16 2.36
CA LYS A 45 13.30 -9.94 3.47
C LYS A 45 13.80 -9.06 4.61
N THR A 46 14.11 -7.80 4.32
CA THR A 46 14.74 -6.88 5.29
C THR A 46 13.97 -5.58 5.49
N SER A 47 13.24 -5.10 4.47
CA SER A 47 12.57 -3.80 4.49
C SER A 47 11.45 -3.67 5.54
N TRP A 48 10.85 -4.78 5.96
CA TRP A 48 9.82 -4.79 6.99
C TRP A 48 10.30 -4.21 8.34
N LYS A 49 11.62 -4.19 8.58
CA LYS A 49 12.22 -3.61 9.77
C LYS A 49 12.22 -2.07 9.75
N ASN A 50 12.17 -1.45 8.58
CA ASN A 50 12.28 0.01 8.43
C ASN A 50 11.29 0.77 9.32
N LYS A 51 10.07 0.27 9.44
CA LYS A 51 9.03 0.87 10.29
C LYS A 51 9.38 0.87 11.79
N TYR A 52 10.33 0.05 12.22
CA TYR A 52 10.79 -0.01 13.60
C TYR A 52 12.14 0.68 13.78
N ASP A 53 12.97 0.69 12.75
CA ASP A 53 14.36 1.12 12.83
C ASP A 53 14.56 2.62 12.55
N TRP A 54 13.60 3.26 11.84
CA TRP A 54 13.74 4.67 11.46
C TRP A 54 13.73 5.63 12.65
N PHE A 55 12.96 5.31 13.70
CA PHE A 55 12.83 6.17 14.89
C PHE A 55 12.94 5.35 16.18
N PRO A 56 14.08 4.69 16.45
CA PRO A 56 14.20 3.75 17.57
C PRO A 56 13.99 4.40 18.93
N ASN A 57 14.21 5.71 19.05
CA ASN A 57 14.12 6.45 20.32
C ASN A 57 12.77 7.14 20.55
N SER A 58 11.80 6.99 19.64
CA SER A 58 10.50 7.65 19.73
C SER A 58 9.35 6.67 19.50
N LYS A 59 8.67 6.29 20.58
CA LYS A 59 7.49 5.42 20.52
C LYS A 59 6.36 6.01 19.64
N ILE A 60 6.16 7.33 19.71
CA ILE A 60 5.10 8.02 18.93
C ILE A 60 5.42 7.98 17.44
N LEU A 61 6.66 8.32 17.05
CA LEU A 61 7.08 8.31 15.65
C LEU A 61 7.09 6.88 15.10
N THR A 62 7.56 5.91 15.87
CA THR A 62 7.52 4.50 15.49
C THR A 62 6.08 4.03 15.28
N TRP A 63 5.16 4.43 16.14
CA TRP A 63 3.75 4.09 15.99
C TRP A 63 3.14 4.73 14.73
N LEU A 64 3.41 6.01 14.46
CA LEU A 64 2.93 6.70 13.25
C LEU A 64 3.44 6.04 11.97
N ILE A 65 4.74 5.72 11.91
CA ILE A 65 5.36 5.08 10.75
C ILE A 65 4.87 3.64 10.57
N SER A 66 4.66 2.91 11.64
CA SER A 66 4.24 1.50 11.54
C SER A 66 2.75 1.30 11.33
N ASN A 67 1.93 2.34 11.45
CA ASN A 67 0.48 2.25 11.28
C ASN A 67 -0.03 3.14 10.13
N PRO A 68 -0.35 4.44 10.31
CA PRO A 68 -0.93 5.23 9.22
C PRO A 68 0.03 5.48 8.06
N LEU A 69 1.34 5.57 8.33
CA LEU A 69 2.36 5.90 7.34
C LEU A 69 3.17 4.68 6.86
N VAL A 70 2.73 3.47 7.16
CA VAL A 70 3.44 2.24 6.78
C VAL A 70 3.71 2.13 5.28
N ALA A 71 2.87 2.75 4.45
CA ALA A 71 3.05 2.75 3.00
C ALA A 71 4.39 3.33 2.52
N ILE A 72 5.05 4.19 3.32
CA ILE A 72 6.35 4.77 2.93
C ILE A 72 7.54 3.93 3.39
N THR A 73 7.34 2.92 4.22
CA THR A 73 8.46 2.20 4.87
C THR A 73 9.15 1.21 3.94
N ASP A 74 8.44 0.66 2.99
CA ASP A 74 8.96 -0.31 2.02
C ASP A 74 8.10 -0.39 0.76
N ALA A 75 8.69 -0.95 -0.29
CA ALA A 75 8.05 -1.05 -1.60
C ALA A 75 6.74 -1.85 -1.56
N TRP A 76 6.68 -2.93 -0.80
CA TRP A 76 5.50 -3.78 -0.75
C TRP A 76 4.28 -3.03 -0.21
N HIS A 77 4.44 -2.33 0.91
CA HIS A 77 3.36 -1.52 1.49
C HIS A 77 3.00 -0.33 0.60
N PHE A 78 4.01 0.30 -0.04
CA PHE A 78 3.77 1.42 -0.95
C PHE A 78 2.91 1.02 -2.15
N PHE A 79 3.29 -0.04 -2.85
CA PHE A 79 2.52 -0.50 -4.01
C PHE A 79 1.18 -1.11 -3.62
N GLY A 80 1.07 -1.71 -2.43
CA GLY A 80 -0.21 -2.11 -1.85
C GLY A 80 -1.15 -0.93 -1.65
N PHE A 81 -0.66 0.17 -1.10
CA PHE A 81 -1.43 1.40 -0.95
C PHE A 81 -1.86 1.97 -2.31
N ILE A 82 -0.94 2.09 -3.28
CA ILE A 82 -1.26 2.60 -4.62
C ILE A 82 -2.32 1.73 -5.29
N ARG A 83 -2.20 0.41 -5.22
CA ARG A 83 -3.20 -0.54 -5.75
C ARG A 83 -4.58 -0.30 -5.16
N ASP A 84 -4.68 -0.34 -3.85
CA ASP A 84 -5.96 -0.29 -3.14
C ASP A 84 -6.61 1.09 -3.31
N PHE A 85 -5.83 2.16 -3.20
CA PHE A 85 -6.32 3.52 -3.39
C PHE A 85 -6.79 3.76 -4.84
N SER A 86 -6.08 3.24 -5.83
CA SER A 86 -6.47 3.38 -7.24
C SER A 86 -7.80 2.68 -7.53
N ILE A 87 -7.97 1.44 -7.05
CA ILE A 87 -9.23 0.70 -7.21
C ILE A 87 -10.37 1.43 -6.49
N PHE A 88 -10.13 1.84 -5.24
CA PHE A 88 -11.16 2.50 -4.43
C PHE A 88 -11.60 3.83 -5.05
N SER A 89 -10.68 4.57 -5.65
CA SER A 89 -10.95 5.86 -6.29
C SER A 89 -11.89 5.75 -7.51
N CYS A 90 -12.02 4.57 -8.10
CA CYS A 90 -12.93 4.37 -9.21
C CYS A 90 -14.40 4.60 -8.80
N ILE A 91 -14.79 4.29 -7.56
CA ILE A 91 -16.16 4.44 -7.07
C ILE A 91 -16.59 5.90 -6.98
N PRO A 92 -15.89 6.80 -6.25
CA PRO A 92 -16.27 8.21 -6.18
C PRO A 92 -16.20 8.91 -7.56
N ILE A 93 -15.24 8.53 -8.40
CA ILE A 93 -15.11 9.10 -9.74
C ILE A 93 -16.26 8.66 -10.65
N ALA A 94 -16.64 7.38 -10.64
CA ALA A 94 -17.74 6.86 -11.45
C ALA A 94 -19.08 7.43 -11.02
N SER A 95 -19.30 7.60 -9.71
CA SER A 95 -20.56 8.10 -9.15
C SER A 95 -20.69 9.62 -9.16
N GLY A 96 -19.58 10.36 -9.33
CA GLY A 96 -19.51 11.81 -9.13
C GLY A 96 -19.69 12.26 -7.68
N ASN A 97 -19.73 11.32 -6.74
CA ASN A 97 -19.86 11.60 -5.30
C ASN A 97 -18.51 11.52 -4.61
N TYR A 98 -17.82 12.63 -4.54
CA TYR A 98 -16.46 12.71 -3.98
C TYR A 98 -16.39 12.49 -2.45
N TRP A 99 -17.49 12.58 -1.71
CA TRP A 99 -17.55 12.20 -0.30
C TRP A 99 -17.21 10.73 -0.09
N LEU A 100 -17.39 9.88 -1.09
CA LEU A 100 -17.02 8.47 -1.03
C LEU A 100 -15.51 8.24 -0.88
N PHE A 101 -14.66 9.23 -1.17
CA PHE A 101 -13.23 9.13 -0.85
C PHE A 101 -12.97 8.95 0.66
N LEU A 102 -13.84 9.46 1.53
CA LEU A 102 -13.74 9.25 2.96
C LEU A 102 -13.95 7.79 3.38
N GLY A 103 -14.54 6.97 2.53
CA GLY A 103 -14.68 5.54 2.76
C GLY A 103 -13.35 4.79 2.76
N TYR A 104 -12.32 5.28 2.08
CA TYR A 104 -11.02 4.61 2.05
C TYR A 104 -10.32 4.54 3.42
N PRO A 105 -10.19 5.62 4.19
CA PRO A 105 -9.71 5.55 5.56
C PRO A 105 -10.53 4.62 6.45
N VAL A 106 -11.86 4.60 6.30
CA VAL A 106 -12.74 3.69 7.05
C VAL A 106 -12.44 2.22 6.69
N TYR A 107 -12.33 1.92 5.41
CA TYR A 107 -11.92 0.58 4.94
C TYR A 107 -10.56 0.17 5.53
N ARG A 108 -9.57 1.04 5.49
CA ARG A 108 -8.23 0.77 6.05
C ARG A 108 -8.26 0.55 7.55
N PHE A 109 -9.08 1.29 8.27
CA PHE A 109 -9.24 1.13 9.72
C PHE A 109 -9.87 -0.23 10.07
N ILE A 110 -10.96 -0.60 9.38
CA ILE A 110 -11.61 -1.91 9.55
C ILE A 110 -10.63 -3.03 9.23
N PHE A 111 -9.94 -2.96 8.08
CA PHE A 111 -8.92 -3.93 7.71
C PHE A 111 -7.85 -4.08 8.79
N HIS A 112 -7.36 -2.95 9.34
CA HIS A 112 -6.33 -2.97 10.38
C HIS A 112 -6.81 -3.67 11.65
N ILE A 113 -8.06 -3.43 12.08
CA ILE A 113 -8.65 -4.12 13.23
C ILE A 113 -8.66 -5.63 13.02
N PHE A 114 -9.21 -6.09 11.92
CA PHE A 114 -9.30 -7.52 11.63
C PHE A 114 -7.93 -8.17 11.50
N PHE A 115 -7.03 -7.56 10.72
CA PHE A 115 -5.70 -8.08 10.51
C PHE A 115 -4.91 -8.18 11.81
N THR A 116 -4.84 -7.08 12.58
CA THR A 116 -3.94 -6.98 13.74
C THR A 116 -4.49 -7.64 14.99
N TRP A 117 -5.83 -7.54 15.22
CA TRP A 117 -6.43 -7.93 16.48
C TRP A 117 -7.16 -9.27 16.43
N ILE A 118 -7.64 -9.67 15.26
CA ILE A 118 -8.49 -10.85 15.11
C ILE A 118 -7.72 -12.00 14.45
N PHE A 119 -7.05 -11.75 13.32
CA PHE A 119 -6.45 -12.83 12.53
C PHE A 119 -4.98 -13.12 12.87
N ILE A 120 -4.19 -12.13 13.30
CA ILE A 120 -2.83 -12.41 13.76
C ILE A 120 -2.88 -12.93 15.19
N LYS A 121 -2.46 -14.17 15.37
CA LYS A 121 -2.18 -14.73 16.70
C LYS A 121 -0.96 -14.01 17.27
N LYS A 122 -1.14 -13.44 18.46
CA LYS A 122 -0.03 -12.88 19.25
C LYS A 122 0.72 -13.99 19.95
#